data_51c079ffcdccc6fa8503054d17428dd2
#
_entry.id   51c079ffcdccc6fa8503054d17428dd2
#
_cell.length_a   1.000
_cell.length_b   1.000
_cell.length_c   1.000
_cell.angle_alpha   90.00
_cell.angle_beta   90.00
_cell.angle_gamma   90.00
#
_symmetry.space_group_name_H-M   'P 1'
#
loop_
_entity.id
_entity.type
_entity.pdbx_description
1 polymer ?
#
loop_
_entity_poly.entity_id
_entity_poly.type
_entity_poly.pdbx_seq_one_letter_code
_entity_poly.pdbx_strand_id
1 'polypeptide(L)'
;YVIVMALDVIIVSRAKLINLLYAGAKAQKNHAKNPVVCVLVFIIAAILLGTAYYKVTAGVRTISDFQGLGIQIAKGIIGTFLVFWSVSGMLLAIVKRCRRFYYKGINSFSVKELGSRINTTVFSGGIICLLLFFTICILSSAMAIRNSMNHVLETCTPVDVQFSKLYSYDAAEDYDMTGHNVEENLKACDIDTSKLTDMTEMILYAPEEIRVGDFFGKAFAESGSEDYFKEASMETMHIGDYNAFVSSFGGTTIDLAEDEYVILCNYGEMEPRYNEGLAEGQTVTIKGKTYHPKYSTCVDGIVHISNSERNAGVLLVPDSVDMSDCDFWYDIYSANYNTTDQTEVDALNEYYSDANFYKLQEAKTEAVLGEDGSYYSMNCDTSKRLRDNSVGLTAMIV
;
A
#
# COMPACT_ATOMS: atom_id res chain seq x y z
N TYR A 1 9.23 9.59 -33.17
CA TYR A 1 9.43 10.38 -34.41
C TYR A 1 9.70 9.43 -35.58
N VAL A 2 10.69 8.52 -35.50
CA VAL A 2 11.06 7.60 -36.59
C VAL A 2 9.87 6.73 -37.03
N ILE A 3 9.08 6.21 -36.07
CA ILE A 3 7.87 5.40 -36.37
C ILE A 3 6.82 6.22 -37.11
N VAL A 4 6.61 7.48 -36.70
CA VAL A 4 5.65 8.37 -37.35
C VAL A 4 6.09 8.69 -38.78
N MET A 5 7.38 9.01 -38.97
CA MET A 5 7.92 9.26 -40.31
C MET A 5 7.83 8.01 -41.22
N ALA A 6 8.09 6.82 -40.67
CA ALA A 6 7.97 5.58 -41.42
C ALA A 6 6.50 5.31 -41.83
N LEU A 7 5.53 5.55 -40.95
CA LEU A 7 4.12 5.44 -41.26
C LEU A 7 3.67 6.46 -42.32
N ASP A 8 4.12 7.72 -42.22
CA ASP A 8 3.82 8.74 -43.20
C ASP A 8 4.38 8.41 -44.60
N VAL A 9 5.59 7.91 -44.66
CA VAL A 9 6.20 7.44 -45.92
C VAL A 9 5.41 6.29 -46.51
N ILE A 10 4.98 5.32 -45.72
CA ILE A 10 4.16 4.18 -46.19
C ILE A 10 2.80 4.66 -46.70
N ILE A 11 2.14 5.61 -46.01
CA ILE A 11 0.83 6.14 -46.40
C ILE A 11 0.96 6.93 -47.68
N VAL A 12 1.97 7.78 -47.80
CA VAL A 12 2.20 8.61 -49.00
C VAL A 12 2.62 7.74 -50.21
N SER A 13 3.45 6.72 -50.00
CA SER A 13 3.87 5.81 -51.09
C SER A 13 2.75 4.99 -51.69
N ARG A 14 1.71 4.70 -50.90
CA ARG A 14 0.49 4.00 -51.35
C ARG A 14 -0.53 4.91 -52.05
N ALA A 15 -0.39 6.22 -51.94
CA ALA A 15 -1.28 7.16 -52.58
C ALA A 15 -0.96 7.30 -54.10
N LYS A 16 -1.95 7.12 -54.97
CA LYS A 16 -1.79 7.33 -56.41
C LYS A 16 -1.41 8.79 -56.64
N LEU A 17 -0.35 9.04 -57.39
CA LEU A 17 0.19 10.37 -57.73
C LEU A 17 -0.90 11.34 -58.25
N ILE A 18 -1.83 10.83 -59.03
CA ILE A 18 -2.95 11.60 -59.58
C ILE A 18 -3.91 12.09 -58.47
N ASN A 19 -4.12 11.31 -57.43
CA ASN A 19 -4.95 11.71 -56.29
C ASN A 19 -4.25 12.79 -55.43
N LEU A 20 -2.93 12.78 -55.33
CA LEU A 20 -2.11 13.82 -54.67
C LEU A 20 -2.17 15.14 -55.43
N LEU A 21 -2.02 15.10 -56.77
CA LEU A 21 -2.07 16.30 -57.65
C LEU A 21 -3.45 16.98 -57.61
N TYR A 22 -4.55 16.19 -57.58
CA TYR A 22 -5.90 16.70 -57.53
C TYR A 22 -6.46 16.87 -56.12
N ALA A 23 -5.67 16.57 -55.08
CA ALA A 23 -6.15 16.65 -53.69
C ALA A 23 -6.59 18.05 -53.28
N GLY A 24 -5.92 19.11 -53.79
CA GLY A 24 -6.26 20.51 -53.56
C GLY A 24 -7.51 20.98 -54.29
N ALA A 25 -7.86 20.35 -55.43
CA ALA A 25 -9.01 20.72 -56.28
C ALA A 25 -10.29 19.94 -55.87
N LYS A 26 -10.17 18.88 -55.11
CA LYS A 26 -11.32 18.06 -54.67
C LYS A 26 -12.14 18.78 -53.61
N ALA A 27 -13.33 19.24 -53.97
CA ALA A 27 -14.25 19.84 -53.01
C ALA A 27 -14.48 18.85 -51.84
N GLN A 28 -14.00 19.17 -50.65
CA GLN A 28 -14.24 18.38 -49.46
C GLN A 28 -15.74 18.33 -49.17
N LYS A 29 -16.30 17.11 -49.14
CA LYS A 29 -17.73 16.91 -48.79
C LYS A 29 -17.89 17.34 -47.30
N ASN A 30 -18.51 18.53 -47.15
CA ASN A 30 -18.94 19.00 -45.82
C ASN A 30 -20.13 18.14 -45.35
N HIS A 31 -19.88 17.15 -44.53
CA HIS A 31 -20.94 16.49 -43.77
C HIS A 31 -21.33 17.42 -42.60
N ALA A 32 -22.34 18.28 -42.87
CA ALA A 32 -22.97 19.04 -41.82
C ALA A 32 -23.61 18.07 -40.83
N LYS A 33 -23.06 17.96 -39.61
CA LYS A 33 -23.64 17.15 -38.55
C LYS A 33 -25.01 17.73 -38.14
N ASN A 34 -26.00 16.88 -37.98
CA ASN A 34 -27.30 17.32 -37.48
C ASN A 34 -27.15 17.76 -36.00
N PRO A 35 -27.48 19.02 -35.63
CA PRO A 35 -27.26 19.53 -34.26
C PRO A 35 -28.06 18.75 -33.22
N VAL A 36 -29.21 18.20 -33.53
CA VAL A 36 -30.00 17.38 -32.61
C VAL A 36 -29.29 16.08 -32.27
N VAL A 37 -28.66 15.44 -33.27
CA VAL A 37 -27.85 14.23 -33.05
C VAL A 37 -26.64 14.55 -32.17
N CYS A 38 -25.98 15.70 -32.35
CA CYS A 38 -24.85 16.11 -31.50
C CYS A 38 -25.29 16.30 -30.04
N VAL A 39 -26.47 16.89 -29.78
CA VAL A 39 -26.97 17.05 -28.40
C VAL A 39 -27.29 15.69 -27.77
N LEU A 40 -27.92 14.78 -28.49
CA LEU A 40 -28.23 13.43 -28.00
C LEU A 40 -26.96 12.66 -27.68
N VAL A 41 -25.97 12.70 -28.56
CA VAL A 41 -24.66 12.04 -28.32
C VAL A 41 -23.94 12.65 -27.13
N PHE A 42 -24.05 13.97 -26.93
CA PHE A 42 -23.48 14.62 -25.75
C PHE A 42 -24.11 14.12 -24.45
N ILE A 43 -25.42 13.99 -24.40
CA ILE A 43 -26.14 13.49 -23.22
C ILE A 43 -25.70 12.03 -22.92
N ILE A 44 -25.66 11.19 -23.97
CA ILE A 44 -25.19 9.80 -23.82
C ILE A 44 -23.74 9.76 -23.29
N ALA A 45 -22.86 10.58 -23.84
CA ALA A 45 -21.48 10.66 -23.41
C ALA A 45 -21.34 11.15 -21.95
N ALA A 46 -22.14 12.13 -21.54
CA ALA A 46 -22.17 12.62 -20.17
C ALA A 46 -22.66 11.55 -19.17
N ILE A 47 -23.67 10.79 -19.52
CA ILE A 47 -24.17 9.67 -18.71
C ILE A 47 -23.09 8.58 -18.62
N LEU A 48 -22.42 8.25 -19.74
CA LEU A 48 -21.36 7.24 -19.77
C LEU A 48 -20.19 7.62 -18.86
N LEU A 49 -19.71 8.87 -18.94
CA LEU A 49 -18.66 9.40 -18.10
C LEU A 49 -19.10 9.49 -16.63
N GLY A 50 -20.31 9.96 -16.36
CA GLY A 50 -20.87 10.06 -15.01
C GLY A 50 -20.96 8.69 -14.31
N THR A 51 -21.43 7.67 -15.03
CA THR A 51 -21.48 6.29 -14.49
C THR A 51 -20.09 5.69 -14.28
N ALA A 52 -19.14 5.96 -15.16
CA ALA A 52 -17.75 5.50 -14.99
C ALA A 52 -17.11 6.18 -13.77
N TYR A 53 -17.27 7.49 -13.62
CA TYR A 53 -16.78 8.25 -12.49
C TYR A 53 -17.38 7.77 -11.15
N TYR A 54 -18.73 7.63 -11.12
CA TYR A 54 -19.42 7.17 -9.91
C TYR A 54 -18.94 5.80 -9.44
N LYS A 55 -18.76 4.85 -10.36
CA LYS A 55 -18.27 3.51 -10.02
C LYS A 55 -16.82 3.50 -9.55
N VAL A 56 -15.97 4.38 -10.07
CA VAL A 56 -14.58 4.48 -9.65
C VAL A 56 -14.46 5.16 -8.28
N THR A 57 -15.23 6.21 -8.01
CA THR A 57 -15.12 6.97 -6.73
C THR A 57 -15.88 6.32 -5.58
N ALA A 58 -17.09 5.77 -5.83
CA ALA A 58 -17.89 5.13 -4.78
C ALA A 58 -17.54 3.65 -4.57
N GLY A 59 -16.78 3.03 -5.46
CA GLY A 59 -16.61 1.59 -5.58
C GLY A 59 -15.20 1.06 -5.56
N VAL A 60 -14.20 1.81 -5.07
CA VAL A 60 -12.84 1.25 -4.91
C VAL A 60 -12.86 0.01 -4.02
N ARG A 61 -13.77 -0.06 -3.04
CA ARG A 61 -14.02 -1.27 -2.23
C ARG A 61 -14.79 -2.38 -2.96
N THR A 62 -15.40 -2.10 -4.12
CA THR A 62 -16.22 -3.07 -4.88
C THR A 62 -15.62 -3.50 -6.22
N ILE A 63 -14.50 -2.89 -6.64
CA ILE A 63 -13.77 -3.31 -7.85
C ILE A 63 -12.65 -4.25 -7.41
N SER A 64 -13.02 -5.47 -7.05
CA SER A 64 -12.08 -6.57 -6.77
C SER A 64 -11.55 -7.25 -8.03
N ASP A 65 -11.98 -6.82 -9.24
CA ASP A 65 -11.65 -7.50 -10.48
C ASP A 65 -10.99 -6.55 -11.50
N PHE A 66 -9.82 -6.92 -12.01
CA PHE A 66 -9.10 -6.21 -13.08
C PHE A 66 -9.97 -5.98 -14.33
N GLN A 67 -10.90 -6.89 -14.63
CA GLN A 67 -11.84 -6.75 -15.73
C GLN A 67 -12.80 -5.58 -15.49
N GLY A 68 -13.29 -5.40 -14.28
CA GLY A 68 -14.15 -4.28 -13.90
C GLY A 68 -13.48 -2.92 -14.12
N LEU A 69 -12.21 -2.80 -13.73
CA LEU A 69 -11.41 -1.59 -13.93
C LEU A 69 -11.22 -1.30 -15.44
N GLY A 70 -10.86 -2.31 -16.22
CA GLY A 70 -10.67 -2.19 -17.68
C GLY A 70 -11.92 -1.68 -18.40
N ILE A 71 -13.10 -2.15 -18.00
CA ILE A 71 -14.39 -1.69 -18.55
C ILE A 71 -14.64 -0.20 -18.22
N GLN A 72 -14.31 0.28 -17.01
CA GLN A 72 -14.50 1.68 -16.67
C GLN A 72 -13.53 2.59 -17.44
N ILE A 73 -12.28 2.17 -17.62
CA ILE A 73 -11.30 2.89 -18.45
C ILE A 73 -11.80 2.97 -19.91
N ALA A 74 -12.27 1.87 -20.49
CA ALA A 74 -12.80 1.85 -21.85
C ALA A 74 -14.01 2.79 -22.01
N LYS A 75 -14.94 2.82 -21.04
CA LYS A 75 -16.06 3.77 -21.02
C LYS A 75 -15.57 5.21 -20.94
N GLY A 76 -14.54 5.50 -20.16
CA GLY A 76 -13.92 6.82 -20.06
C GLY A 76 -13.34 7.29 -21.40
N ILE A 77 -12.60 6.43 -22.08
CA ILE A 77 -12.00 6.71 -23.39
C ILE A 77 -13.11 7.00 -24.43
N ILE A 78 -14.07 6.09 -24.57
CA ILE A 78 -15.17 6.24 -25.52
C ILE A 78 -16.00 7.50 -25.21
N GLY A 79 -16.33 7.73 -23.94
CA GLY A 79 -17.09 8.90 -23.51
C GLY A 79 -16.38 10.21 -23.85
N THR A 80 -15.07 10.30 -23.62
CA THR A 80 -14.25 11.46 -23.96
C THR A 80 -14.28 11.77 -25.45
N PHE A 81 -14.08 10.78 -26.31
CA PHE A 81 -14.18 10.97 -27.77
C PHE A 81 -15.57 11.42 -28.21
N LEU A 82 -16.63 10.85 -27.65
CA LEU A 82 -18.00 11.25 -27.95
C LEU A 82 -18.29 12.69 -27.52
N VAL A 83 -17.75 13.14 -26.37
CA VAL A 83 -17.86 14.54 -25.94
C VAL A 83 -17.21 15.47 -26.96
N PHE A 84 -15.96 15.22 -27.32
CA PHE A 84 -15.24 16.05 -28.30
C PHE A 84 -15.95 16.10 -29.64
N TRP A 85 -16.43 14.94 -30.11
CA TRP A 85 -17.17 14.84 -31.36
C TRP A 85 -18.49 15.63 -31.33
N SER A 86 -19.26 15.54 -30.26
CA SER A 86 -20.55 16.20 -30.09
C SER A 86 -20.40 17.69 -29.87
N VAL A 87 -19.46 18.15 -29.01
CA VAL A 87 -19.22 19.56 -28.74
C VAL A 87 -18.75 20.28 -30.00
N SER A 88 -17.85 19.66 -30.77
CA SER A 88 -17.41 20.26 -32.03
C SER A 88 -18.53 20.45 -33.03
N GLY A 89 -19.45 19.49 -33.15
CA GLY A 89 -20.65 19.59 -34.01
C GLY A 89 -21.63 20.67 -33.53
N MET A 90 -21.83 20.77 -32.20
CA MET A 90 -22.68 21.82 -31.60
C MET A 90 -22.09 23.22 -31.82
N LEU A 91 -20.78 23.41 -31.57
CA LEU A 91 -20.14 24.71 -31.80
C LEU A 91 -20.26 25.18 -33.25
N LEU A 92 -20.02 24.28 -34.20
CA LEU A 92 -20.17 24.60 -35.61
C LEU A 92 -21.63 24.96 -35.96
N ALA A 93 -22.61 24.28 -35.40
CA ALA A 93 -24.03 24.56 -35.60
C ALA A 93 -24.43 25.92 -34.99
N ILE A 94 -23.95 26.25 -33.80
CA ILE A 94 -24.20 27.54 -33.12
C ILE A 94 -23.63 28.69 -33.95
N VAL A 95 -22.38 28.59 -34.40
CA VAL A 95 -21.73 29.63 -35.20
C VAL A 95 -22.46 29.86 -36.52
N LYS A 96 -22.90 28.78 -37.19
CA LYS A 96 -23.71 28.89 -38.42
C LYS A 96 -25.10 29.50 -38.19
N ARG A 97 -25.68 29.31 -36.98
CA ARG A 97 -26.97 29.87 -36.61
C ARG A 97 -26.88 31.36 -36.26
N CYS A 98 -25.76 31.82 -35.78
CA CYS A 98 -25.51 33.23 -35.51
C CYS A 98 -25.27 34.01 -36.81
N ARG A 99 -26.35 34.32 -37.57
CA ARG A 99 -26.31 34.98 -38.89
C ARG A 99 -25.49 36.28 -38.86
N ARG A 100 -25.60 37.09 -37.80
CA ARG A 100 -24.90 38.36 -37.65
C ARG A 100 -23.36 38.20 -37.59
N PHE A 101 -22.87 37.11 -37.03
CA PHE A 101 -21.46 36.76 -36.98
C PHE A 101 -21.04 36.05 -38.28
N TYR A 102 -21.83 35.11 -38.76
CA TYR A 102 -21.48 34.27 -39.92
C TYR A 102 -21.32 35.07 -41.22
N TYR A 103 -22.17 36.05 -41.46
CA TYR A 103 -22.17 36.85 -42.71
C TYR A 103 -21.33 38.14 -42.60
N LYS A 104 -20.60 38.39 -41.51
CA LYS A 104 -19.76 39.58 -41.34
C LYS A 104 -18.37 39.31 -41.92
N GLY A 105 -18.04 40.00 -43.05
CA GLY A 105 -16.72 39.94 -43.68
C GLY A 105 -16.30 38.53 -44.11
N ILE A 106 -15.09 38.10 -43.77
CA ILE A 106 -14.48 36.81 -44.17
C ILE A 106 -14.93 35.64 -43.29
N ASN A 107 -15.76 35.86 -42.25
CA ASN A 107 -16.11 34.85 -41.26
C ASN A 107 -16.77 33.61 -41.87
N SER A 108 -17.61 33.77 -42.94
CA SER A 108 -18.24 32.62 -43.59
C SER A 108 -17.23 31.69 -44.28
N PHE A 109 -16.14 32.26 -44.82
CA PHE A 109 -15.07 31.46 -45.39
C PHE A 109 -14.28 30.75 -44.32
N SER A 110 -13.88 31.48 -43.25
CA SER A 110 -13.14 30.92 -42.12
C SER A 110 -13.92 29.79 -41.41
N VAL A 111 -15.23 29.95 -41.21
CA VAL A 111 -16.09 28.90 -40.61
C VAL A 111 -16.22 27.68 -41.52
N LYS A 112 -16.26 27.89 -42.84
CA LYS A 112 -16.30 26.79 -43.81
C LYS A 112 -14.99 26.00 -43.83
N GLU A 113 -13.84 26.69 -43.81
CA GLU A 113 -12.50 26.10 -43.74
C GLU A 113 -12.33 25.35 -42.40
N LEU A 114 -12.68 25.97 -41.27
CA LEU A 114 -12.64 25.33 -39.96
C LEU A 114 -13.53 24.07 -39.94
N GLY A 115 -14.74 24.15 -40.53
CA GLY A 115 -15.66 23.02 -40.62
C GLY A 115 -15.13 21.83 -41.42
N SER A 116 -14.25 22.08 -42.39
CA SER A 116 -13.61 21.02 -43.20
C SER A 116 -12.55 20.26 -42.41
N ARG A 117 -11.84 20.93 -41.49
CA ARG A 117 -10.75 20.35 -40.67
C ARG A 117 -11.21 19.87 -39.29
N ILE A 118 -12.46 20.17 -38.92
CA ILE A 118 -12.95 19.96 -37.55
C ILE A 118 -12.87 18.50 -37.09
N ASN A 119 -13.08 17.54 -37.99
CA ASN A 119 -13.02 16.12 -37.64
C ASN A 119 -11.58 15.68 -37.29
N THR A 120 -10.60 16.15 -38.04
CA THR A 120 -9.19 15.87 -37.77
C THR A 120 -8.74 16.56 -36.47
N THR A 121 -9.15 17.81 -36.25
CA THR A 121 -8.85 18.58 -35.04
C THR A 121 -9.50 17.94 -33.81
N VAL A 122 -10.75 17.44 -33.92
CA VAL A 122 -11.44 16.73 -32.83
C VAL A 122 -10.73 15.44 -32.47
N PHE A 123 -10.29 14.66 -33.45
CA PHE A 123 -9.57 13.42 -33.21
C PHE A 123 -8.21 13.70 -32.55
N SER A 124 -7.45 14.64 -33.10
CA SER A 124 -6.16 15.05 -32.53
C SER A 124 -6.32 15.64 -31.12
N GLY A 125 -7.30 16.53 -30.91
CA GLY A 125 -7.61 17.10 -29.60
C GLY A 125 -8.05 16.05 -28.58
N GLY A 126 -8.85 15.07 -29.02
CA GLY A 126 -9.26 13.93 -28.18
C GLY A 126 -8.07 13.08 -27.73
N ILE A 127 -7.14 12.77 -28.62
CA ILE A 127 -5.90 12.04 -28.26
C ILE A 127 -5.06 12.85 -27.29
N ILE A 128 -4.84 14.15 -27.56
CA ILE A 128 -4.06 15.00 -26.64
C ILE A 128 -4.70 15.06 -25.26
N CYS A 129 -6.02 15.23 -25.20
CA CYS A 129 -6.78 15.24 -23.95
C CYS A 129 -6.62 13.92 -23.18
N LEU A 130 -6.72 12.77 -23.85
CA LEU A 130 -6.52 11.46 -23.23
C LEU A 130 -5.07 11.27 -22.75
N LEU A 131 -4.07 11.68 -23.52
CA LEU A 131 -2.67 11.61 -23.10
C LEU A 131 -2.42 12.47 -21.87
N LEU A 132 -2.93 13.70 -21.82
CA LEU A 132 -2.84 14.56 -20.64
C LEU A 132 -3.58 13.94 -19.45
N PHE A 133 -4.77 13.39 -19.65
CA PHE A 133 -5.51 12.71 -18.61
C PHE A 133 -4.74 11.53 -18.03
N PHE A 134 -4.20 10.65 -18.88
CA PHE A 134 -3.38 9.52 -18.41
C PHE A 134 -2.13 9.98 -17.67
N THR A 135 -1.47 11.02 -18.18
CA THR A 135 -0.26 11.58 -17.52
C THR A 135 -0.60 12.09 -16.11
N ILE A 136 -1.71 12.82 -15.97
CA ILE A 136 -2.17 13.32 -14.65
C ILE A 136 -2.56 12.16 -13.74
N CYS A 137 -3.27 11.15 -14.26
CA CYS A 137 -3.65 9.97 -13.48
C CYS A 137 -2.42 9.21 -12.98
N ILE A 138 -1.44 8.95 -13.85
CA ILE A 138 -0.21 8.24 -13.48
C ILE A 138 0.56 9.04 -12.42
N LEU A 139 0.74 10.36 -12.64
CA LEU A 139 1.45 11.20 -11.69
C LEU A 139 0.72 11.26 -10.33
N SER A 140 -0.59 11.43 -10.33
CA SER A 140 -1.39 11.45 -9.10
C SER A 140 -1.34 10.11 -8.36
N SER A 141 -1.41 8.99 -9.10
CA SER A 141 -1.30 7.65 -8.50
C SER A 141 0.09 7.41 -7.92
N ALA A 142 1.15 7.80 -8.63
CA ALA A 142 2.52 7.70 -8.16
C ALA A 142 2.75 8.52 -6.88
N MET A 143 2.22 9.75 -6.82
CA MET A 143 2.29 10.57 -5.61
C MET A 143 1.49 9.98 -4.45
N ALA A 144 0.30 9.44 -4.71
CA ALA A 144 -0.53 8.81 -3.69
C ALA A 144 0.16 7.56 -3.10
N ILE A 145 0.72 6.69 -3.95
CA ILE A 145 1.50 5.53 -3.52
C ILE A 145 2.70 5.96 -2.69
N ARG A 146 3.47 6.94 -3.17
CA ARG A 146 4.63 7.46 -2.42
C ARG A 146 4.23 8.00 -1.04
N ASN A 147 3.18 8.81 -0.96
CA ASN A 147 2.71 9.36 0.31
C ASN A 147 2.22 8.25 1.25
N SER A 148 1.48 7.28 0.75
CA SER A 148 1.03 6.11 1.53
C SER A 148 2.23 5.32 2.05
N MET A 149 3.21 5.02 1.21
CA MET A 149 4.42 4.29 1.61
C MET A 149 5.25 5.07 2.64
N ASN A 150 5.41 6.38 2.46
CA ASN A 150 6.12 7.20 3.45
C ASN A 150 5.39 7.18 4.80
N HIS A 151 4.07 7.29 4.80
CA HIS A 151 3.27 7.22 6.03
C HIS A 151 3.44 5.85 6.73
N VAL A 152 3.32 4.76 5.98
CA VAL A 152 3.55 3.40 6.51
C VAL A 152 4.97 3.25 7.06
N LEU A 153 5.98 3.77 6.37
CA LEU A 153 7.37 3.70 6.85
C LEU A 153 7.58 4.54 8.12
N GLU A 154 6.96 5.72 8.22
CA GLU A 154 7.04 6.55 9.42
C GLU A 154 6.39 5.87 10.63
N THR A 155 5.26 5.20 10.42
CA THR A 155 4.52 4.50 11.49
C THR A 155 5.11 3.13 11.84
N CYS A 156 5.56 2.39 10.82
CA CYS A 156 6.05 1.01 11.00
C CYS A 156 7.57 0.89 11.20
N THR A 157 8.34 1.99 11.16
CA THR A 157 9.77 2.00 11.46
C THR A 157 10.15 3.13 12.42
N PRO A 158 9.61 3.15 13.65
CA PRO A 158 9.82 4.25 14.59
C PRO A 158 11.19 4.22 15.28
N VAL A 159 11.90 3.11 15.24
CA VAL A 159 13.24 2.91 15.81
C VAL A 159 14.24 2.59 14.72
N ASP A 160 15.54 2.82 14.97
CA ASP A 160 16.57 2.66 13.94
C ASP A 160 16.92 1.21 13.64
N VAL A 161 16.96 0.36 14.66
CA VAL A 161 17.33 -1.05 14.56
C VAL A 161 16.49 -1.92 15.49
N GLN A 162 16.16 -3.11 15.02
CA GLN A 162 15.47 -4.13 15.81
C GLN A 162 16.13 -5.48 15.58
N PHE A 163 16.42 -6.15 16.68
CA PHE A 163 16.87 -7.54 16.70
C PHE A 163 15.72 -8.41 17.15
N SER A 164 15.54 -9.56 16.53
CA SER A 164 14.49 -10.48 16.93
C SER A 164 14.95 -11.93 16.85
N LYS A 165 14.53 -12.72 17.82
CA LYS A 165 14.76 -14.15 17.88
C LYS A 165 13.43 -14.88 17.94
N LEU A 166 13.20 -15.78 16.98
CA LEU A 166 12.06 -16.69 16.98
C LEU A 166 12.47 -17.97 17.70
N TYR A 167 11.65 -18.41 18.64
CA TYR A 167 11.81 -19.69 19.31
C TYR A 167 10.94 -20.72 18.59
N SER A 168 11.57 -21.72 17.94
CA SER A 168 10.85 -22.76 17.23
C SER A 168 10.29 -23.79 18.20
N TYR A 169 9.02 -24.17 18.01
CA TYR A 169 8.32 -25.17 18.80
C TYR A 169 9.03 -26.55 18.82
N ASP A 170 9.65 -26.92 17.70
CA ASP A 170 10.35 -28.21 17.53
C ASP A 170 11.72 -28.26 18.22
N ALA A 171 12.32 -27.12 18.54
CA ALA A 171 13.61 -27.05 19.20
C ALA A 171 13.49 -27.05 20.74
N ALA A 172 12.31 -26.76 21.29
CA ALA A 172 12.10 -26.61 22.73
C ALA A 172 12.15 -27.94 23.50
N GLU A 173 11.90 -29.09 22.85
CA GLU A 173 11.96 -30.41 23.53
C GLU A 173 13.39 -30.86 23.86
N ASP A 174 14.41 -30.38 23.12
CA ASP A 174 15.79 -30.83 23.28
C ASP A 174 16.77 -29.77 23.81
N TYR A 175 16.37 -28.48 23.92
CA TYR A 175 17.24 -27.38 24.30
C TYR A 175 16.69 -26.61 25.51
N ASP A 176 17.51 -26.46 26.54
CA ASP A 176 17.29 -25.50 27.63
C ASP A 176 17.43 -24.08 27.04
N MET A 177 16.33 -23.49 26.59
CA MET A 177 16.30 -22.15 25.99
C MET A 177 16.37 -21.03 27.04
N THR A 178 16.38 -21.38 28.33
CA THR A 178 16.58 -20.42 29.44
C THR A 178 18.01 -19.89 29.40
N GLY A 179 18.17 -18.57 29.20
CA GLY A 179 19.48 -17.92 29.21
C GLY A 179 20.05 -17.54 27.85
N HIS A 180 19.27 -17.64 26.77
CA HIS A 180 19.68 -17.28 25.40
C HIS A 180 18.76 -16.28 24.75
N ASN A 181 18.45 -15.19 25.46
CA ASN A 181 17.71 -14.07 24.92
C ASN A 181 18.56 -13.28 23.90
N VAL A 182 17.95 -12.32 23.22
CA VAL A 182 18.62 -11.50 22.20
C VAL A 182 19.84 -10.79 22.79
N GLU A 183 19.75 -10.23 24.02
CA GLU A 183 20.86 -9.50 24.65
C GLU A 183 22.07 -10.39 24.89
N GLU A 184 21.86 -11.60 25.36
CA GLU A 184 22.94 -12.57 25.61
C GLU A 184 23.57 -13.03 24.28
N ASN A 185 22.73 -13.24 23.25
CA ASN A 185 23.21 -13.58 21.90
C ASN A 185 24.06 -12.45 21.29
N LEU A 186 23.62 -11.19 21.43
CA LEU A 186 24.39 -10.04 20.97
C LEU A 186 25.78 -10.00 21.66
N LYS A 187 25.82 -10.23 22.96
CA LYS A 187 27.09 -10.32 23.73
C LYS A 187 27.94 -11.51 23.30
N ALA A 188 27.32 -12.69 23.14
CA ALA A 188 28.03 -13.90 22.74
C ALA A 188 28.64 -13.79 21.34
N CYS A 189 27.96 -13.11 20.43
CA CYS A 189 28.44 -12.86 19.06
C CYS A 189 29.40 -11.64 18.96
N ASP A 190 29.78 -11.01 20.06
CA ASP A 190 30.60 -9.80 20.10
C ASP A 190 30.04 -8.66 19.22
N ILE A 191 28.73 -8.55 19.15
CA ILE A 191 28.07 -7.46 18.43
C ILE A 191 28.25 -6.16 19.22
N ASP A 192 28.80 -5.14 18.58
CA ASP A 192 29.03 -3.85 19.24
C ASP A 192 27.72 -3.09 19.36
N THR A 193 27.20 -2.97 20.57
CA THR A 193 25.99 -2.21 20.91
C THR A 193 26.30 -0.85 21.55
N SER A 194 27.55 -0.43 21.62
CA SER A 194 27.98 0.82 22.30
C SER A 194 27.42 2.10 21.68
N LYS A 195 26.97 2.03 20.44
CA LYS A 195 26.35 3.13 19.68
C LYS A 195 24.83 3.08 19.71
N LEU A 196 24.23 2.18 20.45
CA LEU A 196 22.78 2.07 20.63
C LEU A 196 22.33 2.77 21.90
N THR A 197 21.16 3.37 21.85
CA THR A 197 20.47 4.01 22.99
C THR A 197 19.00 3.63 22.98
N ASP A 198 18.30 3.95 24.08
CA ASP A 198 16.87 3.67 24.26
C ASP A 198 16.49 2.21 23.95
N MET A 199 17.36 1.30 24.38
CA MET A 199 17.19 -0.14 24.21
C MET A 199 15.99 -0.64 25.01
N THR A 200 15.07 -1.30 24.34
CA THR A 200 13.87 -1.89 24.93
C THR A 200 13.71 -3.33 24.48
N GLU A 201 13.29 -4.18 25.39
CA GLU A 201 12.98 -5.59 25.15
C GLU A 201 11.47 -5.79 25.16
N MET A 202 10.97 -6.60 24.24
CA MET A 202 9.57 -7.04 24.18
C MET A 202 9.54 -8.54 24.02
N ILE A 203 8.79 -9.22 24.89
CA ILE A 203 8.62 -10.67 24.82
C ILE A 203 7.21 -10.98 24.36
N LEU A 204 7.10 -11.74 23.28
CA LEU A 204 5.86 -12.30 22.79
C LEU A 204 5.74 -13.75 23.26
N TYR A 205 4.62 -14.06 23.86
CA TYR A 205 4.23 -15.40 24.28
C TYR A 205 3.17 -15.96 23.34
N ALA A 206 3.08 -17.27 23.21
CA ALA A 206 2.05 -17.97 22.46
C ALA A 206 1.27 -18.95 23.37
N PRO A 207 0.41 -18.44 24.28
CA PRO A 207 -0.34 -19.29 25.20
C PRO A 207 -1.24 -20.25 24.42
N GLU A 208 -1.19 -21.54 24.71
CA GLU A 208 -2.03 -22.55 24.05
C GLU A 208 -3.54 -22.37 24.29
N GLU A 209 -3.89 -21.76 25.43
CA GLU A 209 -5.28 -21.57 25.88
C GLU A 209 -5.98 -20.40 25.19
N ILE A 210 -5.27 -19.53 24.45
CA ILE A 210 -5.80 -18.32 23.83
C ILE A 210 -5.64 -18.41 22.31
N ARG A 211 -6.76 -18.48 21.62
CA ARG A 211 -6.78 -18.56 20.16
C ARG A 211 -7.18 -17.22 19.54
N VAL A 212 -6.64 -16.94 18.37
CA VAL A 212 -7.01 -15.75 17.57
C VAL A 212 -8.53 -15.68 17.36
N GLY A 213 -9.17 -16.83 17.12
CA GLY A 213 -10.62 -16.95 16.92
C GLY A 213 -11.47 -16.57 18.12
N ASP A 214 -10.92 -16.60 19.35
CA ASP A 214 -11.67 -16.25 20.58
C ASP A 214 -12.06 -14.76 20.60
N PHE A 215 -11.40 -13.94 19.82
CA PHE A 215 -11.62 -12.50 19.74
C PHE A 215 -12.47 -12.06 18.53
N PHE A 216 -12.90 -13.01 17.68
CA PHE A 216 -13.71 -12.66 16.51
C PHE A 216 -15.16 -12.41 16.89
N GLY A 217 -15.80 -11.45 16.23
CA GLY A 217 -17.23 -11.23 16.32
C GLY A 217 -18.03 -12.42 15.77
N LYS A 218 -19.31 -12.53 16.15
CA LYS A 218 -20.18 -13.65 15.81
C LYS A 218 -20.30 -13.94 14.32
N ALA A 219 -20.34 -12.89 13.50
CA ALA A 219 -20.45 -13.05 12.05
C ALA A 219 -19.24 -13.79 11.45
N PHE A 220 -18.05 -13.56 11.99
CA PHE A 220 -16.82 -14.25 11.57
C PHE A 220 -16.63 -15.58 12.29
N ALA A 221 -17.05 -15.69 13.54
CA ALA A 221 -16.98 -16.93 14.31
C ALA A 221 -17.85 -18.05 13.69
N GLU A 222 -19.03 -17.70 13.17
CA GLU A 222 -19.98 -18.62 12.54
C GLU A 222 -19.70 -18.89 11.06
N SER A 223 -18.86 -18.08 10.40
CA SER A 223 -18.47 -18.31 9.01
C SER A 223 -17.71 -19.63 8.93
N GLY A 224 -18.30 -20.65 8.29
CA GLY A 224 -17.73 -21.99 8.15
C GLY A 224 -16.53 -22.08 7.18
N SER A 225 -15.82 -20.99 6.93
CA SER A 225 -14.54 -21.01 6.23
C SER A 225 -13.50 -21.66 7.15
N GLU A 226 -12.73 -22.61 6.62
CA GLU A 226 -11.50 -23.08 7.24
C GLU A 226 -10.53 -21.88 7.33
N ASP A 227 -10.73 -21.06 8.36
CA ASP A 227 -9.89 -19.91 8.61
C ASP A 227 -8.68 -20.40 9.42
N TYR A 228 -7.56 -20.59 8.74
CA TYR A 228 -6.30 -21.01 9.35
C TYR A 228 -5.93 -20.16 10.57
N PHE A 229 -6.27 -18.87 10.55
CA PHE A 229 -5.98 -17.97 11.67
C PHE A 229 -6.79 -18.25 12.93
N LYS A 230 -7.96 -18.86 12.83
CA LYS A 230 -8.82 -19.12 13.99
C LYS A 230 -8.15 -19.97 15.06
N GLU A 231 -7.46 -21.02 14.62
CA GLU A 231 -6.83 -22.02 15.49
C GLU A 231 -5.42 -21.63 15.94
N ALA A 232 -4.87 -20.55 15.37
CA ALA A 232 -3.56 -20.05 15.76
C ALA A 232 -3.59 -19.52 17.20
N SER A 233 -2.51 -19.76 17.96
CA SER A 233 -2.32 -19.11 19.26
C SER A 233 -2.23 -17.61 19.11
N MET A 234 -2.87 -16.88 20.02
CA MET A 234 -2.83 -15.41 20.01
C MET A 234 -1.51 -14.95 20.62
N GLU A 235 -0.70 -14.23 19.84
CA GLU A 235 0.50 -13.59 20.34
C GLU A 235 0.12 -12.65 21.48
N THR A 236 0.76 -12.81 22.64
CA THR A 236 0.43 -12.09 23.87
C THR A 236 1.67 -11.43 24.44
N MET A 237 1.53 -10.21 24.93
CA MET A 237 2.63 -9.40 25.49
C MET A 237 2.17 -8.66 26.74
N HIS A 238 3.08 -8.41 27.68
CA HIS A 238 2.83 -7.51 28.78
C HIS A 238 2.76 -6.06 28.36
N ILE A 239 1.84 -5.32 28.97
CA ILE A 239 1.66 -3.89 28.66
C ILE A 239 2.88 -3.05 28.98
N GLY A 240 3.65 -3.42 30.01
CA GLY A 240 4.88 -2.74 30.40
C GLY A 240 5.92 -2.75 29.30
N ASP A 241 6.14 -3.92 28.67
CA ASP A 241 7.11 -4.08 27.57
C ASP A 241 6.70 -3.21 26.36
N TYR A 242 5.42 -3.25 25.98
CA TYR A 242 4.91 -2.41 24.90
C TYR A 242 5.05 -0.91 25.21
N ASN A 243 4.71 -0.49 26.42
CA ASN A 243 4.81 0.91 26.84
C ASN A 243 6.27 1.38 26.90
N ALA A 244 7.21 0.53 27.30
CA ALA A 244 8.63 0.82 27.23
C ALA A 244 9.08 1.07 25.81
N PHE A 245 8.72 0.18 24.88
CA PHE A 245 8.99 0.32 23.44
C PHE A 245 8.39 1.61 22.86
N VAL A 246 7.12 1.86 23.10
CA VAL A 246 6.43 3.07 22.58
C VAL A 246 7.05 4.35 23.14
N SER A 247 7.47 4.34 24.41
CA SER A 247 8.13 5.49 25.05
C SER A 247 9.48 5.81 24.43
N SER A 248 10.22 4.79 23.92
CA SER A 248 11.57 4.96 23.34
C SER A 248 11.60 5.88 22.11
N PHE A 249 10.46 6.01 21.41
CA PHE A 249 10.31 6.93 20.27
C PHE A 249 9.27 8.03 20.50
N GLY A 250 8.83 8.24 21.75
CA GLY A 250 7.91 9.32 22.12
C GLY A 250 6.46 9.09 21.71
N GLY A 251 6.05 7.83 21.51
CA GLY A 251 4.68 7.45 21.22
C GLY A 251 3.77 7.52 22.45
N THR A 252 2.49 7.22 22.27
CA THR A 252 1.49 7.27 23.34
C THR A 252 1.36 5.94 24.05
N THR A 253 1.64 5.89 25.33
CA THR A 253 1.48 4.72 26.18
C THR A 253 0.00 4.40 26.46
N ILE A 254 -0.28 3.14 26.74
CA ILE A 254 -1.62 2.65 27.11
C ILE A 254 -1.62 2.37 28.59
N ASP A 255 -2.55 2.97 29.34
CA ASP A 255 -2.82 2.65 30.73
C ASP A 255 -3.85 1.51 30.76
N LEU A 256 -3.50 0.35 31.33
CA LEU A 256 -4.32 -0.87 31.32
C LEU A 256 -4.68 -1.27 32.75
N ALA A 257 -5.97 -1.42 33.04
CA ALA A 257 -6.41 -1.92 34.33
C ALA A 257 -6.15 -3.43 34.46
N GLU A 258 -6.14 -3.94 35.70
CA GLU A 258 -5.80 -5.32 36.05
C GLU A 258 -6.73 -6.39 35.45
N ASP A 259 -7.91 -6.01 34.99
CA ASP A 259 -8.92 -6.87 34.37
C ASP A 259 -9.26 -6.47 32.93
N GLU A 260 -8.43 -5.60 32.32
CA GLU A 260 -8.59 -5.16 30.96
C GLU A 260 -7.57 -5.83 30.03
N TYR A 261 -7.90 -5.86 28.74
CA TYR A 261 -6.98 -6.20 27.67
C TYR A 261 -7.10 -5.23 26.49
N VAL A 262 -6.10 -5.20 25.64
CA VAL A 262 -6.09 -4.44 24.38
C VAL A 262 -5.58 -5.35 23.26
N ILE A 263 -6.12 -5.20 22.05
CA ILE A 263 -5.60 -5.85 20.85
C ILE A 263 -4.90 -4.78 19.99
N LEU A 264 -3.62 -4.99 19.74
CA LEU A 264 -2.88 -4.26 18.72
C LEU A 264 -3.10 -4.95 17.37
N CYS A 265 -3.55 -4.23 16.36
CA CYS A 265 -3.69 -4.76 15.01
C CYS A 265 -3.64 -3.62 14.00
N ASN A 266 -2.84 -3.77 12.93
CA ASN A 266 -2.86 -2.87 11.79
C ASN A 266 -2.98 -3.61 10.45
N TYR A 267 -3.27 -4.92 10.49
CA TYR A 267 -3.47 -5.71 9.29
C TYR A 267 -4.94 -5.66 8.84
N GLY A 268 -5.18 -5.00 7.71
CA GLY A 268 -6.52 -4.64 7.26
C GLY A 268 -7.51 -5.81 7.04
N GLU A 269 -7.04 -7.05 6.94
CA GLU A 269 -7.92 -8.24 6.87
C GLU A 269 -8.35 -8.74 8.25
N MET A 270 -7.55 -8.53 9.28
CA MET A 270 -7.83 -8.99 10.65
C MET A 270 -8.58 -7.95 11.47
N GLU A 271 -8.26 -6.68 11.29
CA GLU A 271 -8.86 -5.57 12.04
C GLU A 271 -10.40 -5.61 12.09
N PRO A 272 -11.16 -5.81 10.99
CA PRO A 272 -12.62 -5.87 11.05
C PRO A 272 -13.15 -7.01 11.91
N ARG A 273 -12.44 -8.15 11.96
CA ARG A 273 -12.84 -9.34 12.72
C ARG A 273 -12.73 -9.09 14.21
N TYR A 274 -11.62 -8.50 14.66
CA TYR A 274 -11.42 -8.09 16.03
C TYR A 274 -12.36 -6.95 16.44
N ASN A 275 -12.52 -5.93 15.58
CA ASN A 275 -13.38 -4.78 15.87
C ASN A 275 -14.83 -5.17 16.11
N GLU A 276 -15.35 -6.20 15.41
CA GLU A 276 -16.68 -6.73 15.68
C GLU A 276 -16.75 -7.38 17.08
N GLY A 277 -15.79 -8.25 17.43
CA GLY A 277 -15.74 -8.91 18.73
C GLY A 277 -15.54 -7.93 19.89
N LEU A 278 -14.64 -6.94 19.73
CA LEU A 278 -14.40 -5.90 20.72
C LEU A 278 -15.65 -5.03 20.94
N ALA A 279 -16.38 -4.69 19.87
CA ALA A 279 -17.64 -3.95 19.97
C ALA A 279 -18.76 -4.76 20.65
N GLU A 280 -18.74 -6.10 20.54
CA GLU A 280 -19.63 -6.99 21.28
C GLU A 280 -19.22 -7.16 22.75
N GLY A 281 -18.05 -6.66 23.15
CA GLY A 281 -17.51 -6.80 24.50
C GLY A 281 -17.01 -8.22 24.79
N GLN A 282 -16.41 -8.86 23.79
CA GLN A 282 -15.87 -10.23 23.92
C GLN A 282 -14.86 -10.30 25.07
N THR A 283 -15.04 -11.26 25.97
CA THR A 283 -14.15 -11.47 27.11
C THR A 283 -13.25 -12.68 26.87
N VAL A 284 -12.05 -12.62 27.41
CA VAL A 284 -11.10 -13.75 27.40
C VAL A 284 -10.79 -14.18 28.81
N THR A 285 -10.60 -15.47 29.01
CA THR A 285 -10.19 -16.04 30.32
C THR A 285 -8.76 -16.53 30.20
N ILE A 286 -7.85 -15.95 31.00
CA ILE A 286 -6.44 -16.30 31.07
C ILE A 286 -6.15 -16.77 32.47
N LYS A 287 -5.68 -18.01 32.61
CA LYS A 287 -5.39 -18.64 33.91
C LYS A 287 -6.53 -18.51 34.94
N GLY A 288 -7.76 -18.67 34.48
CA GLY A 288 -8.94 -18.62 35.33
C GLY A 288 -9.45 -17.23 35.73
N LYS A 289 -8.79 -16.16 35.28
CA LYS A 289 -9.24 -14.77 35.45
C LYS A 289 -9.82 -14.25 34.15
N THR A 290 -10.98 -13.60 34.20
CA THR A 290 -11.65 -13.03 33.03
C THR A 290 -11.20 -11.60 32.82
N TYR A 291 -10.88 -11.26 31.57
CA TYR A 291 -10.46 -9.93 31.11
C TYR A 291 -11.46 -9.37 30.12
N HIS A 292 -11.63 -8.04 30.16
CA HIS A 292 -12.55 -7.29 29.32
C HIS A 292 -11.80 -6.38 28.35
N PRO A 293 -12.34 -6.12 27.14
CA PRO A 293 -11.69 -5.20 26.21
C PRO A 293 -11.75 -3.77 26.75
N LYS A 294 -10.61 -3.09 26.77
CA LYS A 294 -10.53 -1.65 27.12
C LYS A 294 -11.19 -0.77 26.07
N TYR A 295 -11.01 -1.11 24.80
CA TYR A 295 -11.53 -0.36 23.66
C TYR A 295 -12.47 -1.22 22.83
N SER A 296 -13.41 -0.59 22.14
CA SER A 296 -14.33 -1.24 21.21
C SER A 296 -13.75 -1.49 19.81
N THR A 297 -12.49 -1.12 19.60
CA THR A 297 -11.75 -1.31 18.35
C THR A 297 -10.29 -1.60 18.66
N CYS A 298 -9.60 -2.27 17.73
CA CYS A 298 -8.16 -2.45 17.82
C CYS A 298 -7.42 -1.12 17.93
N VAL A 299 -6.28 -1.15 18.59
CA VAL A 299 -5.32 -0.06 18.59
C VAL A 299 -4.34 -0.30 17.45
N ASP A 300 -4.14 0.72 16.61
CA ASP A 300 -3.09 0.69 15.60
C ASP A 300 -1.73 0.73 16.30
N GLY A 301 -0.96 -0.34 16.15
CA GLY A 301 0.33 -0.49 16.82
C GLY A 301 1.16 -1.57 16.16
N ILE A 302 2.46 -1.45 16.36
CA ILE A 302 3.46 -2.39 15.83
C ILE A 302 4.24 -3.01 16.97
N VAL A 303 4.79 -4.18 16.69
CA VAL A 303 5.74 -4.91 17.54
C VAL A 303 7.04 -5.12 16.77
N HIS A 304 6.92 -5.52 15.50
CA HIS A 304 8.05 -5.63 14.58
C HIS A 304 8.11 -4.44 13.65
N ILE A 305 9.31 -3.87 13.47
CA ILE A 305 9.51 -2.87 12.41
C ILE A 305 9.35 -3.54 11.05
N SER A 306 8.67 -2.87 10.13
CA SER A 306 8.40 -3.43 8.82
C SER A 306 8.16 -2.33 7.77
N ASN A 307 8.19 -2.72 6.49
CA ASN A 307 7.85 -1.81 5.39
C ASN A 307 6.36 -1.84 5.01
N SER A 308 5.53 -2.49 5.80
CA SER A 308 4.09 -2.60 5.60
C SER A 308 3.36 -2.90 6.91
N GLU A 309 2.08 -2.58 6.95
CA GLU A 309 1.17 -2.92 8.04
C GLU A 309 0.96 -4.45 8.05
N ARG A 310 1.53 -5.15 9.02
CA ARG A 310 1.56 -6.62 9.10
C ARG A 310 1.16 -7.18 10.45
N ASN A 311 0.92 -6.31 11.44
CA ASN A 311 0.50 -6.80 12.75
C ASN A 311 -0.90 -7.40 12.65
N ALA A 312 -0.95 -8.74 12.60
CA ALA A 312 -2.18 -9.52 12.46
C ALA A 312 -2.99 -9.62 13.76
N GLY A 313 -2.42 -9.18 14.89
CA GLY A 313 -3.05 -9.13 16.20
C GLY A 313 -2.09 -9.55 17.31
N VAL A 314 -1.87 -8.66 18.28
CA VAL A 314 -1.14 -8.94 19.52
C VAL A 314 -2.02 -8.54 20.69
N LEU A 315 -2.20 -9.46 21.63
CA LEU A 315 -2.96 -9.24 22.85
C LEU A 315 -2.06 -8.58 23.90
N LEU A 316 -2.39 -7.39 24.34
CA LEU A 316 -1.74 -6.74 25.48
C LEU A 316 -2.51 -7.06 26.77
N VAL A 317 -1.77 -7.55 27.76
CA VAL A 317 -2.30 -7.93 29.08
C VAL A 317 -1.57 -7.16 30.18
N PRO A 318 -2.16 -7.03 31.39
CA PRO A 318 -1.47 -6.45 32.54
C PRO A 318 -0.19 -7.22 32.89
N ASP A 319 0.82 -6.50 33.44
CA ASP A 319 2.09 -7.08 33.87
C ASP A 319 1.95 -8.12 34.99
N SER A 320 0.78 -8.12 35.68
CA SER A 320 0.45 -9.09 36.73
C SER A 320 0.06 -10.49 36.20
N VAL A 321 -0.13 -10.64 34.89
CA VAL A 321 -0.44 -11.93 34.26
C VAL A 321 0.81 -12.79 34.23
N ASP A 322 0.76 -13.95 34.87
CA ASP A 322 1.91 -14.87 34.91
C ASP A 322 1.98 -15.65 33.57
N MET A 323 3.05 -15.40 32.81
CA MET A 323 3.36 -16.07 31.54
C MET A 323 4.53 -17.06 31.65
N SER A 324 4.96 -17.40 32.87
CA SER A 324 6.15 -18.23 33.09
C SER A 324 6.05 -19.68 32.60
N ASP A 325 4.84 -20.17 32.40
CA ASP A 325 4.53 -21.50 31.86
C ASP A 325 4.02 -21.46 30.40
N CYS A 326 4.06 -20.28 29.75
CA CYS A 326 3.70 -20.13 28.36
C CYS A 326 4.94 -20.31 27.47
N ASP A 327 4.70 -20.82 26.26
CA ASP A 327 5.76 -20.91 25.29
C ASP A 327 6.23 -19.51 24.87
N PHE A 328 7.54 -19.33 24.83
CA PHE A 328 8.13 -18.18 24.18
C PHE A 328 7.89 -18.27 22.70
N TRP A 329 7.56 -17.13 22.07
CA TRP A 329 7.38 -17.05 20.63
C TRP A 329 8.45 -16.16 19.98
N TYR A 330 8.58 -14.93 20.47
CA TYR A 330 9.61 -14.00 20.05
C TYR A 330 10.20 -13.25 21.23
N ASP A 331 11.50 -13.03 21.16
CA ASP A 331 12.21 -12.02 21.90
C ASP A 331 12.68 -10.93 20.95
N ILE A 332 12.32 -9.67 21.24
CA ILE A 332 12.50 -8.53 20.36
C ILE A 332 13.21 -7.42 21.10
N TYR A 333 14.36 -7.04 20.58
CA TYR A 333 15.16 -5.94 21.09
C TYR A 333 15.16 -4.78 20.12
N SER A 334 14.69 -3.61 20.55
CA SER A 334 14.60 -2.40 19.73
C SER A 334 15.54 -1.33 20.27
N ALA A 335 16.17 -0.56 19.40
CA ALA A 335 17.11 0.49 19.79
C ALA A 335 17.16 1.62 18.76
N ASN A 336 17.64 2.78 19.22
CA ASN A 336 17.97 3.93 18.40
C ASN A 336 19.49 4.12 18.34
N TYR A 337 19.99 4.78 17.28
CA TYR A 337 21.38 5.17 17.22
C TYR A 337 21.63 6.40 18.10
N ASN A 338 22.71 6.41 18.84
CA ASN A 338 23.11 7.54 19.70
C ASN A 338 23.77 8.69 18.94
N THR A 339 23.60 8.75 17.62
CA THR A 339 24.17 9.76 16.74
C THR A 339 23.14 10.24 15.71
N THR A 340 23.25 11.50 15.32
CA THR A 340 22.49 12.09 14.23
C THR A 340 23.36 12.42 13.02
N ASP A 341 24.68 12.14 13.10
CA ASP A 341 25.58 12.30 11.97
C ASP A 341 25.29 11.26 10.90
N GLN A 342 24.96 11.73 9.70
CA GLN A 342 24.51 10.86 8.60
C GLN A 342 25.59 9.83 8.20
N THR A 343 26.87 10.20 8.30
CA THR A 343 27.98 9.30 7.95
C THR A 343 28.10 8.17 8.96
N GLU A 344 27.95 8.48 10.25
CA GLU A 344 27.92 7.47 11.31
C GLU A 344 26.68 6.59 11.20
N VAL A 345 25.49 7.18 10.95
CA VAL A 345 24.23 6.44 10.73
C VAL A 345 24.37 5.47 9.56
N ASP A 346 24.97 5.91 8.44
CA ASP A 346 25.18 5.03 7.29
C ASP A 346 26.16 3.89 7.61
N ALA A 347 27.21 4.16 8.38
CA ALA A 347 28.15 3.13 8.82
C ALA A 347 27.49 2.12 9.79
N LEU A 348 26.62 2.57 10.70
CA LEU A 348 25.86 1.69 11.59
C LEU A 348 24.85 0.83 10.82
N ASN A 349 24.15 1.40 9.84
CA ASN A 349 23.26 0.63 8.98
C ASN A 349 23.99 -0.44 8.16
N GLU A 350 25.22 -0.16 7.71
CA GLU A 350 26.05 -1.16 7.04
C GLU A 350 26.53 -2.24 8.04
N TYR A 351 26.90 -1.84 9.26
CA TYR A 351 27.34 -2.76 10.31
C TYR A 351 26.21 -3.73 10.70
N TYR A 352 24.97 -3.22 10.88
CA TYR A 352 23.79 -4.02 11.21
C TYR A 352 23.05 -4.55 9.98
N SER A 353 23.64 -4.42 8.78
CA SER A 353 23.05 -5.01 7.58
C SER A 353 23.00 -6.53 7.69
N ASP A 354 21.96 -7.15 7.06
CA ASP A 354 21.82 -8.60 7.05
C ASP A 354 23.10 -9.32 6.70
N ALA A 355 23.76 -8.89 5.61
CA ALA A 355 24.95 -9.58 5.11
C ALA A 355 26.12 -9.55 6.11
N ASN A 356 26.30 -8.46 6.84
CA ASN A 356 27.35 -8.35 7.83
C ASN A 356 26.95 -9.03 9.14
N PHE A 357 25.72 -8.83 9.58
CA PHE A 357 25.18 -9.39 10.81
C PHE A 357 25.19 -10.92 10.79
N TYR A 358 24.75 -11.54 9.69
CA TYR A 358 24.82 -13.00 9.51
C TYR A 358 26.26 -13.52 9.51
N LYS A 359 27.21 -12.82 8.87
CA LYS A 359 28.61 -13.21 8.91
C LYS A 359 29.20 -13.20 10.32
N LEU A 360 28.84 -12.20 11.12
CA LEU A 360 29.30 -12.11 12.52
C LEU A 360 28.74 -13.27 13.36
N GLN A 361 27.47 -13.59 13.20
CA GLN A 361 26.83 -14.72 13.85
C GLN A 361 27.44 -16.05 13.40
N GLU A 362 27.58 -16.28 12.08
CA GLU A 362 28.12 -17.52 11.51
C GLU A 362 29.54 -17.79 12.00
N ALA A 363 30.39 -16.77 11.95
CA ALA A 363 31.80 -16.90 12.46
C ALA A 363 31.88 -17.29 13.94
N LYS A 364 30.95 -16.78 14.76
CA LYS A 364 30.92 -17.11 16.20
C LYS A 364 30.32 -18.49 16.43
N THR A 365 29.30 -18.84 15.71
CA THR A 365 28.62 -20.13 15.78
C THR A 365 29.55 -21.27 15.46
N GLU A 366 30.33 -21.18 14.38
CA GLU A 366 31.37 -22.16 14.04
C GLU A 366 32.44 -22.29 15.12
N ALA A 367 32.84 -21.17 15.75
CA ALA A 367 33.87 -21.14 16.76
C ALA A 367 33.44 -21.77 18.11
N VAL A 368 32.16 -21.68 18.48
CA VAL A 368 31.68 -22.05 19.83
C VAL A 368 30.94 -23.38 19.84
N LEU A 369 30.15 -23.70 18.83
CA LEU A 369 29.19 -24.81 18.84
C LEU A 369 29.48 -25.93 17.84
N GLY A 370 30.47 -25.81 16.96
CA GLY A 370 30.67 -26.80 15.91
C GLY A 370 29.52 -26.83 14.88
N GLU A 371 28.93 -28.01 14.63
CA GLU A 371 27.93 -28.18 13.56
C GLU A 371 26.52 -27.67 13.90
N ASP A 372 26.19 -27.27 15.12
CA ASP A 372 24.85 -26.94 15.59
C ASP A 372 24.59 -25.42 15.72
N GLY A 373 24.53 -24.75 14.56
CA GLY A 373 24.53 -23.29 14.45
C GLY A 373 23.19 -22.57 14.68
N SER A 374 22.11 -23.27 14.93
CA SER A 374 20.76 -22.66 15.08
C SER A 374 20.56 -21.85 16.37
N TYR A 375 21.39 -22.11 17.37
CA TYR A 375 21.27 -21.62 18.73
C TYR A 375 21.41 -20.10 18.88
N TYR A 376 22.26 -19.45 18.05
CA TYR A 376 22.48 -18.00 18.07
C TYR A 376 21.78 -17.26 16.90
N SER A 377 20.91 -17.94 16.19
CA SER A 377 20.23 -17.33 15.05
C SER A 377 19.30 -16.21 15.51
N MET A 378 19.57 -15.01 15.04
CA MET A 378 18.76 -13.82 15.24
C MET A 378 18.56 -13.11 13.91
N ASN A 379 17.44 -12.40 13.77
CA ASN A 379 17.23 -11.46 12.68
C ASN A 379 17.60 -10.05 13.13
N CYS A 380 18.11 -9.26 12.20
CA CYS A 380 18.35 -7.85 12.41
C CYS A 380 17.71 -7.03 11.29
N ASP A 381 16.81 -6.15 11.64
CA ASP A 381 16.15 -5.21 10.72
C ASP A 381 16.58 -3.79 11.04
N THR A 382 16.96 -3.01 10.02
CA THR A 382 17.18 -1.57 10.16
C THR A 382 16.12 -0.77 9.42
N SER A 383 15.68 0.34 10.00
CA SER A 383 14.70 1.24 9.36
C SER A 383 15.15 1.71 7.98
N LYS A 384 16.47 1.95 7.82
CA LYS A 384 17.04 2.34 6.52
C LYS A 384 16.83 1.24 5.47
N ARG A 385 17.14 -0.01 5.79
CA ARG A 385 16.96 -1.15 4.87
C ARG A 385 15.50 -1.30 4.44
N LEU A 386 14.58 -1.22 5.39
CA LEU A 386 13.16 -1.32 5.12
C LEU A 386 12.67 -0.18 4.21
N ARG A 387 13.17 1.04 4.42
CA ARG A 387 12.89 2.21 3.58
C ARG A 387 13.49 2.07 2.18
N ASP A 388 14.73 1.64 2.06
CA ASP A 388 15.41 1.46 0.78
C ASP A 388 14.73 0.37 -0.08
N ASN A 389 14.33 -0.73 0.54
CA ASN A 389 13.55 -1.78 -0.12
C ASN A 389 12.21 -1.26 -0.65
N SER A 390 11.53 -0.40 0.09
CA SER A 390 10.26 0.19 -0.32
C SER A 390 10.43 1.21 -1.46
N VAL A 391 11.49 2.02 -1.43
CA VAL A 391 11.83 2.95 -2.51
C VAL A 391 12.19 2.20 -3.78
N GLY A 392 12.94 1.11 -3.68
CA GLY A 392 13.27 0.22 -4.80
C GLY A 392 12.03 -0.35 -5.49
N LEU A 393 11.04 -0.83 -4.71
CA LEU A 393 9.76 -1.30 -5.23
C LEU A 393 8.99 -0.19 -5.95
N THR A 394 8.95 1.02 -5.37
CA THR A 394 8.26 2.17 -5.98
C THR A 394 8.90 2.57 -7.30
N ALA A 395 10.22 2.56 -7.39
CA ALA A 395 10.95 2.88 -8.63
C ALA A 395 10.72 1.85 -9.75
N MET A 396 10.34 0.61 -9.42
CA MET A 396 9.97 -0.42 -10.40
C MET A 396 8.54 -0.27 -10.92
N ILE A 397 7.66 0.37 -10.14
CA ILE A 397 6.23 0.54 -10.48
C ILE A 397 6.00 1.81 -11.31
N VAL A 398 6.83 2.83 -11.16
CA VAL A 398 6.76 4.14 -11.87
C VAL A 398 7.65 4.14 -13.12
#